data_0fd2efd323ea64e6b75ed346228c0af1
#
_entry.id   0fd2efd323ea64e6b75ed346228c0af1
#
_cell.length_a   1.000
_cell.length_b   1.000
_cell.length_c   1.000
_cell.angle_alpha   90.00
_cell.angle_beta   90.00
_cell.angle_gamma   90.00
#
_symmetry.space_group_name_H-M   'P 1'
#
loop_
_entity.id
_entity.type
_entity.pdbx_description
1 polymer ?
#
loop_
_entity_poly.entity_id
_entity_poly.type
_entity_poly.pdbx_seq_one_letter_code
_entity_poly.pdbx_strand_id
1 'polypeptide(L)'
;MASTHGVRDGGLGEARPAELEAPAEPEAVAAVRGPLPRQRTVAALPRRPRLPLRLAATLAALVSAGRSPLAPPPVEPTPGAYVPPVQLTVTRRPGVGERTRERWRQGSYEHRLDRAIQAPQLRRCATIAVMSPKGGVGKTTVVALLGTLLALLRRDRIVAVDTNPDFGSLGRSLTPAHDVFVDDLLSALDGSELTVTALDAKLGRAVHGLMVLPAPTEPARMARLDEAAYTRVVRRLQGMVGMVLLDCGTGLHDPAARAALDTADQVLLVTDSDPSTASLVADAAALLGRDSVPTWLVVNKMTAASRLELSSLETCVPYARGLLTLPGDEAGAVRVAAGAFDWRDAPRRWKRAAREMAAALVAAWPDLGLASPSPPAGEVARQGRTRGG
;
A
#
# COMPACT_ATOMS: atom_id res chain seq x y z
N MET A 1 -80.77 -3.67 -14.84
CA MET A 1 -80.98 -5.10 -14.67
C MET A 1 -79.84 -5.60 -13.85
N ALA A 2 -79.91 -5.67 -12.51
CA ALA A 2 -80.46 -6.72 -11.64
C ALA A 2 -79.73 -8.03 -11.91
N SER A 3 -78.97 -8.55 -10.93
CA SER A 3 -79.25 -9.19 -9.68
C SER A 3 -77.94 -9.58 -9.00
N THR A 4 -77.62 -9.24 -7.80
CA THR A 4 -77.95 -9.76 -6.43
C THR A 4 -77.62 -11.23 -6.15
N HIS A 5 -76.98 -11.37 -4.97
CA HIS A 5 -76.85 -12.51 -4.05
C HIS A 5 -75.55 -13.31 -4.17
N GLY A 6 -74.80 -13.65 -3.08
CA GLY A 6 -75.20 -13.79 -1.68
C GLY A 6 -74.01 -13.86 -0.72
N VAL A 7 -74.31 -13.39 0.43
CA VAL A 7 -73.56 -13.44 1.66
C VAL A 7 -73.49 -14.88 2.17
N ARG A 8 -72.32 -15.33 2.71
CA ARG A 8 -72.24 -16.33 3.77
C ARG A 8 -71.18 -15.95 4.77
N ASP A 9 -71.68 -15.68 5.95
CA ASP A 9 -70.98 -15.65 7.22
C ASP A 9 -70.27 -16.99 7.52
N GLY A 10 -69.17 -16.92 8.25
CA GLY A 10 -68.55 -18.12 8.76
C GLY A 10 -67.28 -17.85 9.61
N GLY A 11 -67.49 -17.57 10.89
CA GLY A 11 -66.63 -18.10 11.94
C GLY A 11 -65.37 -17.33 12.31
N LEU A 12 -65.50 -16.48 13.32
CA LEU A 12 -64.43 -16.03 14.20
C LEU A 12 -63.86 -17.21 14.97
N GLY A 13 -62.61 -17.58 14.72
CA GLY A 13 -61.80 -18.48 15.52
C GLY A 13 -60.76 -17.66 16.27
N GLU A 14 -61.02 -17.44 17.57
CA GLU A 14 -60.05 -16.88 18.51
C GLU A 14 -58.86 -17.80 18.62
N ALA A 15 -57.68 -17.35 18.18
CA ALA A 15 -56.41 -17.98 18.49
C ALA A 15 -55.85 -17.38 19.80
N ARG A 16 -55.73 -18.20 20.83
CA ARG A 16 -55.05 -17.90 22.09
C ARG A 16 -53.57 -17.55 21.83
N PRO A 17 -52.99 -16.62 22.60
CA PRO A 17 -51.57 -16.34 22.53
C PRO A 17 -50.77 -17.51 23.15
N ALA A 18 -49.76 -17.97 22.41
CA ALA A 18 -48.77 -18.93 22.88
C ALA A 18 -47.92 -18.29 23.98
N GLU A 19 -47.83 -18.95 25.13
CA GLU A 19 -46.93 -18.65 26.22
C GLU A 19 -45.48 -18.77 25.73
N LEU A 20 -44.70 -17.70 25.92
CA LEU A 20 -43.26 -17.70 25.77
C LEU A 20 -42.62 -18.42 26.93
N GLU A 21 -42.13 -19.63 26.71
CA GLU A 21 -41.23 -20.31 27.64
C GLU A 21 -39.93 -19.52 27.79
N ALA A 22 -39.55 -19.24 29.03
CA ALA A 22 -38.27 -18.63 29.38
C ALA A 22 -37.12 -19.60 29.10
N PRO A 23 -35.94 -19.11 28.64
CA PRO A 23 -34.80 -19.98 28.44
C PRO A 23 -34.21 -20.46 29.76
N ALA A 24 -33.94 -21.77 29.82
CA ALA A 24 -33.31 -22.44 30.97
C ALA A 24 -31.90 -21.90 31.22
N GLU A 25 -31.58 -21.76 32.51
CA GLU A 25 -30.23 -21.41 32.97
C GLU A 25 -29.21 -22.49 32.57
N PRO A 26 -27.96 -22.11 32.19
CA PRO A 26 -26.92 -23.09 31.87
C PRO A 26 -26.39 -23.74 33.16
N GLU A 27 -26.48 -25.07 33.22
CA GLU A 27 -25.86 -25.91 34.24
C GLU A 27 -24.35 -25.65 34.35
N ALA A 28 -23.87 -25.50 35.56
CA ALA A 28 -22.47 -25.36 35.91
C ALA A 28 -21.67 -26.62 35.52
N VAL A 29 -20.82 -26.50 34.50
CA VAL A 29 -19.86 -27.53 34.13
C VAL A 29 -18.72 -27.53 35.14
N ALA A 30 -18.64 -28.60 35.93
CA ALA A 30 -17.58 -28.86 36.88
C ALA A 30 -16.20 -28.89 36.20
N ALA A 31 -15.27 -28.08 36.68
CA ALA A 31 -13.89 -28.02 36.22
C ALA A 31 -13.15 -29.33 36.55
N VAL A 32 -12.89 -30.13 35.54
CA VAL A 32 -11.93 -31.24 35.63
C VAL A 32 -10.53 -30.67 35.51
N ARG A 33 -9.80 -30.57 36.63
CA ARG A 33 -8.37 -30.27 36.66
C ARG A 33 -7.59 -31.50 36.22
N GLY A 34 -7.20 -31.56 34.94
CA GLY A 34 -6.19 -32.48 34.44
C GLY A 34 -4.79 -31.90 34.63
N PRO A 35 -3.73 -32.69 34.78
CA PRO A 35 -2.38 -32.19 34.97
C PRO A 35 -1.84 -31.53 33.67
N LEU A 36 -1.18 -30.39 33.83
CA LEU A 36 -0.52 -29.60 32.77
C LEU A 36 0.44 -30.50 31.96
N PRO A 37 0.40 -30.48 30.63
CA PRO A 37 1.38 -31.20 29.82
C PRO A 37 2.77 -30.59 30.01
N ARG A 38 3.73 -31.46 30.26
CA ARG A 38 5.17 -31.14 30.35
C ARG A 38 5.59 -30.39 29.08
N GLN A 39 6.24 -29.24 29.29
CA GLN A 39 6.89 -28.49 28.23
C GLN A 39 7.81 -29.39 27.41
N ARG A 40 7.43 -29.69 26.18
CA ARG A 40 8.33 -30.24 25.19
C ARG A 40 9.31 -29.13 24.80
N THR A 41 10.57 -29.34 25.11
CA THR A 41 11.70 -28.59 24.57
C THR A 41 11.59 -28.63 23.04
N VAL A 42 11.17 -27.56 22.44
CA VAL A 42 11.17 -27.40 20.98
C VAL A 42 12.64 -27.26 20.59
N ALA A 43 13.13 -28.28 19.86
CA ALA A 43 14.44 -28.21 19.24
C ALA A 43 14.53 -26.94 18.40
N ALA A 44 15.59 -26.17 18.62
CA ALA A 44 15.86 -24.93 17.90
C ALA A 44 15.94 -25.24 16.39
N LEU A 45 14.95 -24.76 15.65
CA LEU A 45 15.00 -24.76 14.19
C LEU A 45 16.23 -23.95 13.74
N PRO A 46 16.96 -24.40 12.70
CA PRO A 46 18.13 -23.67 12.21
C PRO A 46 17.69 -22.26 11.79
N ARG A 47 18.34 -21.26 12.39
CA ARG A 47 18.18 -19.85 12.05
C ARG A 47 18.50 -19.69 10.56
N ARG A 48 17.49 -19.50 9.73
CA ARG A 48 17.68 -19.05 8.34
C ARG A 48 18.49 -17.74 8.38
N PRO A 49 19.43 -17.55 7.45
CA PRO A 49 20.27 -16.36 7.45
C PRO A 49 19.35 -15.14 7.38
N ARG A 50 19.49 -14.24 8.36
CA ARG A 50 18.91 -12.90 8.30
C ARG A 50 19.35 -12.31 6.98
N LEU A 51 18.43 -11.82 6.16
CA LEU A 51 18.76 -11.04 4.96
C LEU A 51 19.88 -10.07 5.32
N PRO A 52 20.92 -9.97 4.49
CA PRO A 52 22.13 -9.32 4.90
C PRO A 52 21.84 -7.88 5.31
N LEU A 53 22.36 -7.49 6.47
CA LEU A 53 22.42 -6.12 6.96
C LEU A 53 22.81 -5.07 5.88
N ARG A 54 23.21 -5.51 4.71
CA ARG A 54 23.57 -4.70 3.54
C ARG A 54 22.40 -3.92 2.94
N LEU A 55 21.14 -4.46 2.97
CA LEU A 55 19.98 -3.72 2.46
C LEU A 55 19.54 -2.63 3.42
N ALA A 56 19.52 -2.95 4.72
CA ALA A 56 19.30 -1.95 5.76
C ALA A 56 20.44 -0.93 5.78
N ALA A 57 21.69 -1.38 5.54
CA ALA A 57 22.86 -0.51 5.46
C ALA A 57 22.87 0.38 4.19
N THR A 58 22.36 -0.09 3.04
CA THR A 58 22.27 0.76 1.83
C THR A 58 21.14 1.78 1.94
N LEU A 59 20.00 1.41 2.51
CA LEU A 59 18.94 2.37 2.84
C LEU A 59 19.37 3.31 3.97
N ALA A 60 20.00 2.80 5.02
CA ALA A 60 20.58 3.60 6.10
C ALA A 60 21.71 4.50 5.59
N ALA A 61 22.54 4.04 4.65
CA ALA A 61 23.57 4.87 4.01
C ALA A 61 22.95 5.93 3.08
N LEU A 62 21.86 5.63 2.39
CA LEU A 62 21.09 6.60 1.61
C LEU A 62 20.39 7.63 2.51
N VAL A 63 19.89 7.19 3.67
CA VAL A 63 19.20 8.05 4.66
C VAL A 63 20.23 8.81 5.53
N SER A 64 21.33 8.18 5.94
CA SER A 64 22.35 8.80 6.82
C SER A 64 23.22 9.83 6.11
N ALA A 65 23.37 9.75 4.79
CA ALA A 65 24.06 10.79 4.01
C ALA A 65 23.37 12.17 4.07
N GLY A 66 22.20 12.26 4.68
CA GLY A 66 21.45 13.51 4.88
C GLY A 66 21.21 13.90 6.36
N ARG A 67 21.61 13.06 7.30
CA ARG A 67 21.47 13.39 8.74
C ARG A 67 22.73 14.11 9.23
N SER A 68 22.54 15.26 9.84
CA SER A 68 23.51 15.85 10.75
C SER A 68 23.87 14.84 11.84
N PRO A 69 25.11 14.84 12.37
CA PRO A 69 25.47 13.97 13.47
C PRO A 69 24.44 14.12 14.58
N LEU A 70 23.92 12.99 15.06
CA LEU A 70 23.05 12.94 16.23
C LEU A 70 23.71 13.74 17.36
N ALA A 71 22.93 14.61 17.98
CA ALA A 71 23.34 15.20 19.25
C ALA A 71 23.73 14.07 20.21
N PRO A 72 24.79 14.22 20.98
CA PRO A 72 25.19 13.24 21.99
C PRO A 72 23.99 12.94 22.90
N PRO A 73 23.84 11.70 23.39
CA PRO A 73 22.76 11.35 24.29
C PRO A 73 22.75 12.31 25.48
N PRO A 74 21.59 12.69 26.01
CA PRO A 74 21.51 13.55 27.17
C PRO A 74 22.30 12.88 28.33
N VAL A 75 23.27 13.60 28.84
CA VAL A 75 24.02 13.19 30.04
C VAL A 75 23.06 13.34 31.22
N GLU A 76 22.74 12.25 31.92
CA GLU A 76 21.95 12.34 33.14
C GLU A 76 22.62 13.27 34.14
N PRO A 77 21.93 14.28 34.67
CA PRO A 77 22.54 15.22 35.60
C PRO A 77 22.88 14.50 36.90
N THR A 78 24.11 14.62 37.32
CA THR A 78 24.55 14.17 38.66
C THR A 78 23.73 14.91 39.73
N PRO A 79 23.21 14.22 40.76
CA PRO A 79 22.45 14.88 41.84
C PRO A 79 23.29 15.99 42.50
N GLY A 80 22.80 17.22 42.46
CA GLY A 80 23.46 18.41 42.98
C GLY A 80 24.18 19.30 41.95
N ALA A 81 24.21 18.94 40.69
CA ALA A 81 24.75 19.81 39.64
C ALA A 81 23.77 20.98 39.36
N TYR A 82 24.28 22.20 39.26
CA TYR A 82 23.55 23.38 38.84
C TYR A 82 22.99 23.14 37.41
N VAL A 83 21.69 23.06 37.29
CA VAL A 83 21.03 23.01 36.00
C VAL A 83 20.79 24.48 35.57
N PRO A 84 21.48 24.99 34.55
CA PRO A 84 21.21 26.31 34.05
C PRO A 84 19.75 26.39 33.54
N PRO A 85 19.08 27.54 33.73
CA PRO A 85 17.73 27.71 33.22
C PRO A 85 17.71 27.40 31.72
N VAL A 86 16.69 26.65 31.29
CA VAL A 86 16.48 26.25 29.88
C VAL A 86 16.64 27.50 29.03
N GLN A 87 17.77 27.61 28.33
CA GLN A 87 17.94 28.67 27.36
C GLN A 87 16.96 28.38 26.20
N LEU A 88 15.95 29.20 26.07
CA LEU A 88 15.09 29.23 24.89
C LEU A 88 16.00 29.52 23.70
N THR A 89 16.46 28.46 23.03
CA THR A 89 17.18 28.60 21.78
C THR A 89 16.22 29.17 20.76
N VAL A 90 16.33 30.46 20.51
CA VAL A 90 15.65 31.11 19.39
C VAL A 90 16.16 30.42 18.14
N THR A 91 15.29 29.65 17.48
CA THR A 91 15.62 28.99 16.22
C THR A 91 15.97 30.10 15.22
N ARG A 92 17.28 30.31 15.04
CA ARG A 92 17.80 31.28 14.09
C ARG A 92 17.29 30.87 12.70
N ARG A 93 16.59 31.78 12.03
CA ARG A 93 16.19 31.53 10.63
C ARG A 93 17.46 31.21 9.82
N PRO A 94 17.51 30.09 9.13
CA PRO A 94 18.71 29.70 8.38
C PRO A 94 19.05 30.78 7.36
N GLY A 95 20.34 31.14 7.28
CA GLY A 95 20.85 32.13 6.32
C GLY A 95 20.66 31.69 4.87
N VAL A 96 20.77 32.62 3.93
CA VAL A 96 20.60 32.32 2.49
C VAL A 96 21.55 31.20 2.04
N GLY A 97 22.80 31.19 2.51
CA GLY A 97 23.77 30.16 2.18
C GLY A 97 23.41 28.76 2.74
N GLU A 98 22.81 28.73 3.95
CA GLU A 98 22.33 27.48 4.56
C GLU A 98 21.13 26.93 3.80
N ARG A 99 20.18 27.80 3.38
CA ARG A 99 19.02 27.42 2.56
C ARG A 99 19.45 26.89 1.19
N THR A 100 20.49 27.51 0.60
CA THR A 100 21.03 27.06 -0.70
C THR A 100 21.71 25.71 -0.58
N ARG A 101 22.54 25.50 0.47
CA ARG A 101 23.18 24.19 0.75
C ARG A 101 22.13 23.12 1.04
N GLU A 102 21.09 23.43 1.80
CA GLU A 102 20.01 22.49 2.09
C GLU A 102 19.23 22.11 0.84
N ARG A 103 18.90 23.08 -0.02
CA ARG A 103 18.26 22.80 -1.32
C ARG A 103 19.14 21.94 -2.22
N TRP A 104 20.46 22.18 -2.23
CA TRP A 104 21.38 21.39 -3.02
C TRP A 104 21.52 19.96 -2.49
N ARG A 105 21.59 19.79 -1.16
CA ARG A 105 21.58 18.47 -0.51
C ARG A 105 20.28 17.70 -0.81
N GLN A 106 19.15 18.35 -0.71
CA GLN A 106 17.85 17.76 -1.04
C GLN A 106 17.78 17.35 -2.50
N GLY A 107 18.19 18.20 -3.43
CA GLY A 107 18.25 17.87 -4.85
C GLY A 107 19.16 16.68 -5.15
N SER A 108 20.34 16.63 -4.52
CA SER A 108 21.26 15.49 -4.68
C SER A 108 20.71 14.19 -4.07
N TYR A 109 19.91 14.26 -3.01
CA TYR A 109 19.24 13.11 -2.41
C TYR A 109 18.14 12.57 -3.34
N GLU A 110 17.26 13.43 -3.82
CA GLU A 110 16.21 13.05 -4.77
C GLU A 110 16.79 12.41 -6.04
N HIS A 111 17.87 12.96 -6.61
CA HIS A 111 18.58 12.36 -7.74
C HIS A 111 19.18 10.97 -7.45
N ARG A 112 19.64 10.72 -6.23
CA ARG A 112 20.10 9.38 -5.84
C ARG A 112 18.94 8.39 -5.79
N LEU A 113 17.80 8.80 -5.24
CA LEU A 113 16.58 7.97 -5.22
C LEU A 113 16.10 7.70 -6.64
N ASP A 114 16.03 8.72 -7.52
CA ASP A 114 15.62 8.56 -8.91
C ASP A 114 16.50 7.53 -9.64
N ARG A 115 17.83 7.60 -9.45
CA ARG A 115 18.75 6.61 -10.02
C ARG A 115 18.54 5.22 -9.45
N ALA A 116 18.31 5.10 -8.15
CA ALA A 116 18.05 3.81 -7.50
C ALA A 116 16.74 3.18 -8.03
N ILE A 117 15.71 3.98 -8.30
CA ILE A 117 14.45 3.54 -8.87
C ILE A 117 14.62 3.10 -10.34
N GLN A 118 15.45 3.78 -11.10
CA GLN A 118 15.67 3.51 -12.53
C GLN A 118 16.61 2.33 -12.79
N ALA A 119 17.56 2.05 -11.89
CA ALA A 119 18.67 1.14 -12.14
C ALA A 119 18.25 -0.33 -12.37
N PRO A 120 17.35 -0.95 -11.58
CA PRO A 120 17.00 -2.35 -11.76
C PRO A 120 16.18 -2.58 -13.03
N GLN A 121 16.61 -3.55 -13.84
CA GLN A 121 15.88 -3.98 -15.02
C GLN A 121 15.00 -5.18 -14.66
N LEU A 122 13.70 -5.04 -14.92
CA LEU A 122 12.73 -6.09 -14.64
C LEU A 122 12.93 -7.28 -15.58
N ARG A 123 12.89 -8.48 -15.04
CA ARG A 123 12.89 -9.77 -15.75
C ARG A 123 11.50 -10.28 -16.01
N ARG A 124 10.56 -9.91 -15.15
CA ARG A 124 9.13 -10.18 -15.25
C ARG A 124 8.35 -9.01 -14.67
N CYS A 125 7.05 -9.01 -14.87
CA CYS A 125 6.18 -7.99 -14.30
C CYS A 125 6.31 -7.96 -12.77
N ALA A 126 6.41 -6.76 -12.20
CA ALA A 126 6.33 -6.52 -10.78
C ALA A 126 4.90 -6.10 -10.41
N THR A 127 4.24 -6.84 -9.55
CA THR A 127 2.86 -6.55 -9.10
C THR A 127 2.86 -6.09 -7.66
N ILE A 128 2.29 -4.91 -7.40
CA ILE A 128 2.23 -4.29 -6.08
C ILE A 128 0.76 -4.07 -5.72
N ALA A 129 0.30 -4.69 -4.63
CA ALA A 129 -1.05 -4.47 -4.10
C ALA A 129 -1.02 -3.38 -3.01
N VAL A 130 -1.95 -2.42 -3.09
CA VAL A 130 -2.14 -1.35 -2.11
C VAL A 130 -3.44 -1.59 -1.38
N MET A 131 -3.36 -1.98 -0.12
CA MET A 131 -4.48 -2.53 0.66
C MET A 131 -4.66 -1.82 2.00
N SER A 132 -5.84 -1.94 2.58
CA SER A 132 -6.12 -1.53 3.96
C SER A 132 -7.44 -2.15 4.43
N PRO A 133 -7.56 -2.56 5.69
CA PRO A 133 -8.83 -3.00 6.27
C PRO A 133 -9.82 -1.86 6.47
N LYS A 134 -9.39 -0.59 6.35
CA LYS A 134 -10.23 0.60 6.59
C LYS A 134 -10.33 1.49 5.36
N GLY A 135 -11.53 2.03 5.13
CA GLY A 135 -11.79 3.02 4.10
C GLY A 135 -11.23 4.39 4.44
N GLY A 136 -10.99 5.22 3.42
CA GLY A 136 -10.60 6.62 3.61
C GLY A 136 -9.15 6.85 4.02
N VAL A 137 -8.32 5.83 4.24
CA VAL A 137 -6.90 5.99 4.61
C VAL A 137 -6.01 6.56 3.48
N GLY A 138 -6.51 6.59 2.25
CA GLY A 138 -5.82 7.17 1.09
C GLY A 138 -5.05 6.18 0.22
N LYS A 139 -5.51 4.95 0.09
CA LYS A 139 -4.95 3.94 -0.84
C LYS A 139 -4.79 4.47 -2.26
N THR A 140 -5.86 4.98 -2.84
CA THR A 140 -5.86 5.58 -4.18
C THR A 140 -4.85 6.73 -4.31
N THR A 141 -4.67 7.56 -3.26
CA THR A 141 -3.64 8.60 -3.25
C THR A 141 -2.24 8.01 -3.30
N VAL A 142 -1.99 6.93 -2.57
CA VAL A 142 -0.71 6.20 -2.60
C VAL A 142 -0.46 5.64 -4.00
N VAL A 143 -1.47 4.98 -4.60
CA VAL A 143 -1.38 4.45 -5.97
C VAL A 143 -1.13 5.57 -6.99
N ALA A 144 -1.85 6.68 -6.90
CA ALA A 144 -1.69 7.82 -7.79
C ALA A 144 -0.27 8.41 -7.72
N LEU A 145 0.27 8.62 -6.51
CA LEU A 145 1.61 9.16 -6.31
C LEU A 145 2.70 8.20 -6.77
N LEU A 146 2.62 6.95 -6.34
CA LEU A 146 3.60 5.93 -6.66
C LEU A 146 3.58 5.59 -8.16
N GLY A 147 2.41 5.35 -8.73
CA GLY A 147 2.24 5.02 -10.14
C GLY A 147 2.70 6.15 -11.06
N THR A 148 2.33 7.39 -10.75
CA THR A 148 2.78 8.56 -11.52
C THR A 148 4.30 8.72 -11.47
N LEU A 149 4.91 8.60 -10.28
CA LEU A 149 6.37 8.69 -10.14
C LEU A 149 7.08 7.60 -10.94
N LEU A 150 6.61 6.36 -10.83
CA LEU A 150 7.19 5.23 -11.55
C LEU A 150 7.06 5.41 -13.07
N ALA A 151 5.89 5.87 -13.55
CA ALA A 151 5.68 6.17 -14.97
C ALA A 151 6.58 7.30 -15.48
N LEU A 152 6.91 8.30 -14.63
CA LEU A 152 7.85 9.37 -14.97
C LEU A 152 9.30 8.91 -15.01
N LEU A 153 9.70 7.99 -14.15
CA LEU A 153 11.10 7.62 -13.98
C LEU A 153 11.50 6.38 -14.75
N ARG A 154 10.58 5.46 -14.97
CA ARG A 154 10.88 4.17 -15.60
C ARG A 154 10.41 4.13 -17.06
N ARG A 155 11.04 3.27 -17.84
CA ARG A 155 10.67 3.01 -19.24
C ARG A 155 9.68 1.86 -19.38
N ASP A 156 9.43 1.15 -18.28
CA ASP A 156 8.48 0.05 -18.27
C ASP A 156 7.05 0.57 -18.46
N ARG A 157 6.18 -0.27 -19.01
CA ARG A 157 4.75 -0.03 -19.03
C ARG A 157 4.20 -0.26 -17.63
N ILE A 158 3.50 0.71 -17.08
CA ILE A 158 2.96 0.68 -15.72
C ILE A 158 1.46 0.88 -15.78
N VAL A 159 0.73 -0.09 -15.25
CA VAL A 159 -0.73 -0.07 -15.21
C VAL A 159 -1.20 -0.04 -13.75
N ALA A 160 -2.05 0.90 -13.41
CA ALA A 160 -2.79 0.92 -12.17
C ALA A 160 -4.21 0.35 -12.45
N VAL A 161 -4.59 -0.67 -11.70
CA VAL A 161 -5.88 -1.36 -11.82
C VAL A 161 -6.71 -1.06 -10.58
N ASP A 162 -7.91 -0.60 -10.77
CA ASP A 162 -8.88 -0.45 -9.70
C ASP A 162 -9.50 -1.82 -9.41
N THR A 163 -9.18 -2.38 -8.27
CA THR A 163 -9.73 -3.64 -7.79
C THR A 163 -10.68 -3.43 -6.59
N ASN A 164 -11.20 -2.20 -6.43
CA ASN A 164 -12.15 -1.89 -5.38
C ASN A 164 -13.57 -2.24 -5.83
N PRO A 165 -14.23 -3.23 -5.21
CA PRO A 165 -15.59 -3.63 -5.56
C PRO A 165 -16.63 -2.58 -5.14
N ASP A 166 -16.29 -1.68 -4.21
CA ASP A 166 -17.18 -0.66 -3.67
C ASP A 166 -16.92 0.71 -4.31
N PHE A 167 -17.44 0.92 -5.52
CA PHE A 167 -17.34 2.20 -6.23
C PHE A 167 -15.91 2.74 -6.36
N GLY A 168 -15.04 2.00 -7.04
CA GLY A 168 -13.65 2.35 -7.26
C GLY A 168 -13.43 3.82 -7.64
N SER A 169 -12.42 4.43 -7.04
CA SER A 169 -12.14 5.86 -7.19
C SER A 169 -10.96 6.16 -8.12
N LEU A 170 -10.19 5.15 -8.49
CA LEU A 170 -8.95 5.34 -9.25
C LEU A 170 -9.21 5.97 -10.62
N GLY A 171 -10.21 5.46 -11.36
CA GLY A 171 -10.59 6.00 -12.67
C GLY A 171 -10.98 7.47 -12.59
N ARG A 172 -11.87 7.82 -11.65
CA ARG A 172 -12.29 9.22 -11.43
C ARG A 172 -11.12 10.13 -11.03
N SER A 173 -10.15 9.59 -10.30
CA SER A 173 -8.99 10.34 -9.82
C SER A 173 -7.92 10.56 -10.86
N LEU A 174 -7.75 9.68 -11.83
CA LEU A 174 -6.63 9.71 -12.77
C LEU A 174 -7.05 9.82 -14.24
N THR A 175 -8.20 9.25 -14.61
CA THR A 175 -8.69 9.20 -15.99
C THR A 175 -10.21 9.39 -16.04
N PRO A 176 -10.74 10.54 -15.60
CA PRO A 176 -12.20 10.74 -15.40
C PRO A 176 -13.03 10.62 -16.70
N ALA A 177 -12.41 10.81 -17.84
CA ALA A 177 -13.07 10.71 -19.16
C ALA A 177 -12.97 9.32 -19.81
N HIS A 178 -12.34 8.33 -19.13
CA HIS A 178 -12.13 7.00 -19.68
C HIS A 178 -13.31 6.09 -19.32
N ASP A 179 -13.83 5.36 -20.31
CA ASP A 179 -15.06 4.58 -20.25
C ASP A 179 -14.86 3.06 -20.42
N VAL A 180 -13.61 2.59 -20.50
CA VAL A 180 -13.28 1.16 -20.53
C VAL A 180 -12.86 0.70 -19.14
N PHE A 181 -13.48 -0.39 -18.67
CA PHE A 181 -13.34 -0.88 -17.30
C PHE A 181 -12.77 -2.32 -17.25
N VAL A 182 -12.50 -2.81 -16.05
CA VAL A 182 -11.93 -4.15 -15.82
C VAL A 182 -12.75 -5.26 -16.48
N ASP A 183 -14.08 -5.19 -16.42
CA ASP A 183 -14.97 -6.20 -17.01
C ASP A 183 -15.00 -6.15 -18.55
N ASP A 184 -14.77 -4.99 -19.16
CA ASP A 184 -14.59 -4.87 -20.61
C ASP A 184 -13.31 -5.54 -21.07
N LEU A 185 -12.23 -5.42 -20.27
CA LEU A 185 -10.98 -6.13 -20.55
C LEU A 185 -11.18 -7.63 -20.37
N LEU A 186 -11.86 -8.07 -19.31
CA LEU A 186 -12.20 -9.47 -19.10
C LEU A 186 -12.95 -10.05 -20.29
N SER A 187 -13.98 -9.35 -20.79
CA SER A 187 -14.74 -9.75 -21.96
C SER A 187 -13.88 -9.83 -23.23
N ALA A 188 -12.89 -8.97 -23.37
CA ALA A 188 -11.93 -9.01 -24.47
C ALA A 188 -10.98 -10.21 -24.40
N LEU A 189 -10.70 -10.73 -23.19
CA LEU A 189 -9.91 -11.95 -23.02
C LEU A 189 -10.65 -13.22 -23.47
N ASP A 190 -11.97 -13.21 -23.45
CA ASP A 190 -12.80 -14.34 -23.87
C ASP A 190 -12.96 -14.44 -25.39
N GLY A 191 -12.74 -13.35 -26.13
CA GLY A 191 -13.07 -13.25 -27.55
C GLY A 191 -11.94 -13.38 -28.56
N SER A 192 -10.69 -13.08 -28.21
CA SER A 192 -9.55 -13.11 -29.14
C SER A 192 -8.21 -12.95 -28.40
N GLU A 193 -7.10 -13.20 -29.12
CA GLU A 193 -5.78 -12.87 -28.60
C GLU A 193 -5.64 -11.35 -28.39
N LEU A 194 -5.65 -10.90 -27.15
CA LEU A 194 -5.40 -9.51 -26.80
C LEU A 194 -3.94 -9.18 -27.08
N THR A 195 -3.69 -8.40 -28.11
CA THR A 195 -2.35 -7.88 -28.43
C THR A 195 -1.99 -6.71 -27.53
N VAL A 196 -0.70 -6.38 -27.42
CA VAL A 196 -0.22 -5.22 -26.68
C VAL A 196 -0.83 -3.90 -27.18
N THR A 197 -0.98 -3.77 -28.50
CA THR A 197 -1.61 -2.58 -29.13
C THR A 197 -3.09 -2.49 -28.78
N ALA A 198 -3.82 -3.62 -28.80
CA ALA A 198 -5.22 -3.65 -28.43
C ALA A 198 -5.42 -3.36 -26.93
N LEU A 199 -4.48 -3.81 -26.07
CA LEU A 199 -4.48 -3.45 -24.66
C LEU A 199 -4.27 -1.93 -24.47
N ASP A 200 -3.29 -1.34 -25.16
CA ASP A 200 -3.00 0.09 -25.07
C ASP A 200 -4.21 0.97 -25.46
N ALA A 201 -5.01 0.51 -26.42
CA ALA A 201 -6.22 1.20 -26.85
C ALA A 201 -7.36 1.12 -25.80
N LYS A 202 -7.31 0.14 -24.91
CA LYS A 202 -8.32 -0.09 -23.86
C LYS A 202 -7.96 0.55 -22.51
N LEU A 203 -6.73 0.98 -22.31
CA LEU A 203 -6.30 1.57 -21.05
C LEU A 203 -6.40 3.10 -21.07
N GLY A 204 -6.94 3.67 -20.01
CA GLY A 204 -6.89 5.11 -19.77
C GLY A 204 -5.44 5.57 -19.58
N ARG A 205 -5.14 6.81 -19.94
CA ARG A 205 -3.82 7.41 -19.74
C ARG A 205 -3.92 8.64 -18.87
N ALA A 206 -3.31 8.59 -17.71
CA ALA A 206 -3.12 9.75 -16.86
C ALA A 206 -2.05 10.69 -17.46
N VAL A 207 -2.01 11.93 -16.94
CA VAL A 207 -1.19 13.04 -17.48
C VAL A 207 0.27 12.68 -17.70
N HIS A 208 0.86 11.83 -16.87
CA HIS A 208 2.28 11.48 -16.92
C HIS A 208 2.57 10.08 -17.48
N GLY A 209 1.62 9.51 -18.24
CA GLY A 209 1.82 8.25 -18.92
C GLY A 209 1.50 7.01 -18.12
N LEU A 210 1.07 7.14 -16.86
CA LEU A 210 0.51 6.03 -16.09
C LEU A 210 -0.75 5.52 -16.80
N MET A 211 -0.78 4.24 -17.10
CA MET A 211 -1.97 3.59 -17.66
C MET A 211 -2.91 3.20 -16.53
N VAL A 212 -4.20 3.33 -16.76
CA VAL A 212 -5.24 3.10 -15.74
C VAL A 212 -6.34 2.20 -16.30
N LEU A 213 -6.72 1.20 -15.53
CA LEU A 213 -7.87 0.35 -15.78
C LEU A 213 -8.86 0.52 -14.62
N PRO A 214 -9.92 1.31 -14.80
CA PRO A 214 -10.92 1.57 -13.76
C PRO A 214 -11.80 0.36 -13.45
N ALA A 215 -12.34 0.29 -12.22
CA ALA A 215 -13.47 -0.59 -11.91
C ALA A 215 -14.78 -0.02 -12.47
N PRO A 216 -15.72 -0.87 -12.91
CA PRO A 216 -17.06 -0.41 -13.27
C PRO A 216 -17.78 0.15 -12.04
N THR A 217 -18.72 1.06 -12.27
CA THR A 217 -19.52 1.66 -11.18
C THR A 217 -20.94 1.07 -11.11
N GLU A 218 -21.32 0.30 -12.11
CA GLU A 218 -22.65 -0.32 -12.19
C GLU A 218 -22.68 -1.64 -11.42
N PRO A 219 -23.60 -1.83 -10.45
CA PRO A 219 -23.66 -3.05 -9.64
C PRO A 219 -23.72 -4.35 -10.44
N ALA A 220 -24.46 -4.35 -11.56
CA ALA A 220 -24.59 -5.52 -12.44
C ALA A 220 -23.26 -5.89 -13.13
N ARG A 221 -22.41 -4.92 -13.42
CA ARG A 221 -21.08 -5.13 -13.99
C ARG A 221 -20.09 -5.59 -12.91
N MET A 222 -20.16 -4.98 -11.72
CA MET A 222 -19.33 -5.35 -10.57
C MET A 222 -19.59 -6.79 -10.11
N ALA A 223 -20.84 -7.24 -10.13
CA ALA A 223 -21.20 -8.62 -9.77
C ALA A 223 -20.55 -9.71 -10.64
N ARG A 224 -20.02 -9.35 -11.81
CA ARG A 224 -19.26 -10.27 -12.70
C ARG A 224 -17.80 -10.39 -12.34
N LEU A 225 -17.29 -9.52 -11.48
CA LEU A 225 -15.88 -9.46 -11.09
C LEU A 225 -15.65 -10.24 -9.80
N ASP A 226 -15.60 -11.56 -9.92
CA ASP A 226 -15.19 -12.46 -8.85
C ASP A 226 -13.64 -12.55 -8.74
N GLU A 227 -13.14 -13.34 -7.81
CA GLU A 227 -11.72 -13.58 -7.61
C GLU A 227 -11.02 -14.14 -8.86
N ALA A 228 -11.67 -15.07 -9.55
CA ALA A 228 -11.13 -15.68 -10.76
C ALA A 228 -11.03 -14.66 -11.91
N ALA A 229 -12.03 -13.78 -12.04
CA ALA A 229 -12.05 -12.71 -13.03
C ALA A 229 -10.90 -11.72 -12.80
N TYR A 230 -10.73 -11.21 -11.58
CA TYR A 230 -9.60 -10.34 -11.25
C TYR A 230 -8.25 -11.03 -11.46
N THR A 231 -8.10 -12.28 -11.01
CA THR A 231 -6.88 -13.06 -11.21
C THR A 231 -6.53 -13.22 -12.69
N ARG A 232 -7.52 -13.51 -13.56
CA ARG A 232 -7.32 -13.62 -15.01
C ARG A 232 -6.84 -12.29 -15.62
N VAL A 233 -7.47 -11.19 -15.25
CA VAL A 233 -7.09 -9.85 -15.74
C VAL A 233 -5.66 -9.52 -15.32
N VAL A 234 -5.34 -9.69 -14.03
CA VAL A 234 -4.00 -9.35 -13.50
C VAL A 234 -2.94 -10.23 -14.15
N ARG A 235 -3.14 -11.56 -14.23
CA ARG A 235 -2.19 -12.47 -14.88
C ARG A 235 -1.98 -12.15 -16.36
N ARG A 236 -3.03 -11.71 -17.05
CA ARG A 236 -2.90 -11.29 -18.45
C ARG A 236 -2.06 -10.02 -18.56
N LEU A 237 -2.31 -9.02 -17.70
CA LEU A 237 -1.50 -7.81 -17.64
C LEU A 237 -0.04 -8.12 -17.32
N GLN A 238 0.25 -9.03 -16.40
CA GLN A 238 1.61 -9.47 -16.05
C GLN A 238 2.40 -9.99 -17.25
N GLY A 239 1.75 -10.58 -18.24
CA GLY A 239 2.38 -11.03 -19.49
C GLY A 239 2.62 -9.92 -20.52
N MET A 240 2.13 -8.69 -20.30
CA MET A 240 2.12 -7.64 -21.31
C MET A 240 2.75 -6.32 -20.86
N VAL A 241 2.89 -6.11 -19.54
CA VAL A 241 3.42 -4.87 -18.96
C VAL A 241 4.54 -5.14 -17.96
N GLY A 242 5.34 -4.13 -17.66
CA GLY A 242 6.44 -4.26 -16.69
C GLY A 242 5.99 -4.15 -15.24
N MET A 243 4.91 -3.42 -14.97
CA MET A 243 4.41 -3.26 -13.59
C MET A 243 2.90 -3.15 -13.55
N VAL A 244 2.33 -3.74 -12.50
CA VAL A 244 0.91 -3.60 -12.14
C VAL A 244 0.80 -3.08 -10.71
N LEU A 245 0.02 -2.02 -10.52
CA LEU A 245 -0.37 -1.49 -9.21
C LEU A 245 -1.85 -1.80 -9.01
N LEU A 246 -2.20 -2.48 -7.92
CA LEU A 246 -3.58 -2.83 -7.60
C LEU A 246 -4.10 -1.90 -6.51
N ASP A 247 -5.07 -1.05 -6.84
CA ASP A 247 -5.78 -0.20 -5.85
C ASP A 247 -6.94 -1.01 -5.27
N CYS A 248 -6.68 -1.67 -4.12
CA CYS A 248 -7.65 -2.57 -3.52
C CYS A 248 -8.69 -1.82 -2.68
N GLY A 249 -9.87 -2.43 -2.54
CA GLY A 249 -10.94 -1.96 -1.68
C GLY A 249 -10.61 -2.03 -0.19
N THR A 250 -11.65 -2.03 0.63
CA THR A 250 -11.57 -2.19 2.08
C THR A 250 -11.93 -3.62 2.44
N GLY A 251 -11.02 -4.38 2.92
CA GLY A 251 -11.24 -5.76 3.31
C GLY A 251 -10.20 -6.70 2.70
N LEU A 252 -9.70 -7.61 3.51
CA LEU A 252 -8.71 -8.60 3.08
C LEU A 252 -9.37 -9.89 2.53
N HIS A 253 -10.68 -10.04 2.77
CA HIS A 253 -11.43 -11.26 2.41
C HIS A 253 -12.27 -11.09 1.13
N ASP A 254 -12.31 -9.89 0.58
CA ASP A 254 -13.04 -9.63 -0.68
C ASP A 254 -12.41 -10.41 -1.83
N PRO A 255 -13.20 -10.85 -2.82
CA PRO A 255 -12.68 -11.57 -3.99
C PRO A 255 -11.53 -10.83 -4.68
N ALA A 256 -11.66 -9.52 -4.84
CA ALA A 256 -10.62 -8.67 -5.44
C ALA A 256 -9.34 -8.62 -4.58
N ALA A 257 -9.48 -8.55 -3.25
CA ALA A 257 -8.35 -8.54 -2.33
C ALA A 257 -7.61 -9.89 -2.33
N ARG A 258 -8.34 -11.01 -2.38
CA ARG A 258 -7.73 -12.35 -2.51
C ARG A 258 -6.98 -12.50 -3.84
N ALA A 259 -7.59 -12.08 -4.96
CA ALA A 259 -6.92 -12.07 -6.25
C ALA A 259 -5.65 -11.19 -6.24
N ALA A 260 -5.71 -10.04 -5.56
CA ALA A 260 -4.55 -9.17 -5.40
C ALA A 260 -3.44 -9.83 -4.58
N LEU A 261 -3.76 -10.50 -3.48
CA LEU A 261 -2.77 -11.22 -2.65
C LEU A 261 -2.16 -12.43 -3.38
N ASP A 262 -2.95 -13.16 -4.19
CA ASP A 262 -2.49 -14.30 -4.98
C ASP A 262 -1.53 -13.89 -6.11
N THR A 263 -1.68 -12.67 -6.61
CA THR A 263 -0.94 -12.20 -7.79
C THR A 263 0.16 -11.20 -7.47
N ALA A 264 0.18 -10.60 -6.28
CA ALA A 264 1.14 -9.59 -5.90
C ALA A 264 2.51 -10.17 -5.53
N ASP A 265 3.56 -9.45 -5.90
CA ASP A 265 4.93 -9.68 -5.46
C ASP A 265 5.25 -8.90 -4.18
N GLN A 266 4.52 -7.81 -3.94
CA GLN A 266 4.70 -6.90 -2.82
C GLN A 266 3.36 -6.31 -2.40
N VAL A 267 3.20 -6.07 -1.10
CA VAL A 267 2.00 -5.43 -0.52
C VAL A 267 2.40 -4.13 0.18
N LEU A 268 1.65 -3.06 -0.08
CA LEU A 268 1.64 -1.84 0.71
C LEU A 268 0.37 -1.84 1.57
N LEU A 269 0.53 -2.06 2.85
CA LEU A 269 -0.57 -2.04 3.81
C LEU A 269 -0.69 -0.63 4.40
N VAL A 270 -1.73 0.09 3.98
CA VAL A 270 -1.88 1.53 4.26
C VAL A 270 -2.73 1.75 5.50
N THR A 271 -2.24 2.58 6.41
CA THR A 271 -2.97 3.18 7.53
C THR A 271 -2.93 4.70 7.44
N ASP A 272 -3.78 5.37 8.19
CA ASP A 272 -3.57 6.80 8.48
C ASP A 272 -2.86 6.97 9.85
N SER A 273 -2.73 8.21 10.30
CA SER A 273 -2.06 8.55 11.55
C SER A 273 -2.93 8.40 12.81
N ASP A 274 -4.13 7.82 12.67
CA ASP A 274 -5.02 7.50 13.80
C ASP A 274 -4.57 6.17 14.43
N PRO A 275 -4.28 6.13 15.76
CA PRO A 275 -3.87 4.89 16.43
C PRO A 275 -4.88 3.75 16.31
N SER A 276 -6.19 4.04 16.29
CA SER A 276 -7.22 3.00 16.14
C SER A 276 -7.18 2.36 14.75
N THR A 277 -6.92 3.16 13.72
CA THR A 277 -6.74 2.64 12.36
C THR A 277 -5.44 1.84 12.24
N ALA A 278 -4.36 2.33 12.85
CA ALA A 278 -3.08 1.63 12.85
C ALA A 278 -3.16 0.26 13.54
N SER A 279 -3.94 0.15 14.63
CA SER A 279 -4.22 -1.13 15.30
C SER A 279 -4.91 -2.12 14.37
N LEU A 280 -5.97 -1.70 13.67
CA LEU A 280 -6.66 -2.55 12.68
C LEU A 280 -5.71 -3.02 11.56
N VAL A 281 -4.80 -2.16 11.13
CA VAL A 281 -3.79 -2.52 10.11
C VAL A 281 -2.76 -3.50 10.68
N ALA A 282 -2.37 -3.38 11.95
CA ALA A 282 -1.50 -4.36 12.60
C ALA A 282 -2.18 -5.73 12.72
N ASP A 283 -3.47 -5.77 13.09
CA ASP A 283 -4.25 -7.01 13.12
C ASP A 283 -4.38 -7.63 11.72
N ALA A 284 -4.66 -6.82 10.71
CA ALA A 284 -4.71 -7.26 9.32
C ALA A 284 -3.36 -7.82 8.84
N ALA A 285 -2.26 -7.19 9.21
CA ALA A 285 -0.92 -7.67 8.92
C ALA A 285 -0.66 -9.02 9.60
N ALA A 286 -1.09 -9.19 10.85
CA ALA A 286 -0.97 -10.46 11.57
C ALA A 286 -1.73 -11.60 10.87
N LEU A 287 -2.92 -11.32 10.31
CA LEU A 287 -3.70 -12.28 9.53
C LEU A 287 -3.00 -12.69 8.23
N LEU A 288 -2.32 -11.77 7.56
CA LEU A 288 -1.52 -12.09 6.37
C LEU A 288 -0.35 -13.02 6.70
N GLY A 289 0.20 -12.93 7.91
CA GLY A 289 1.22 -13.84 8.42
C GLY A 289 2.62 -13.63 7.86
N ARG A 290 3.58 -14.39 8.39
CA ARG A 290 5.01 -14.29 8.04
C ARG A 290 5.36 -14.80 6.65
N ASP A 291 4.65 -15.82 6.20
CA ASP A 291 4.94 -16.52 4.95
C ASP A 291 4.17 -15.92 3.77
N SER A 292 3.50 -14.79 4.00
CA SER A 292 2.78 -14.05 2.99
C SER A 292 3.73 -13.23 2.10
N VAL A 293 3.13 -12.59 1.12
CA VAL A 293 3.78 -11.63 0.23
C VAL A 293 4.53 -10.56 1.03
N PRO A 294 5.78 -10.20 0.68
CA PRO A 294 6.54 -9.14 1.34
C PRO A 294 5.72 -7.87 1.51
N THR A 295 5.50 -7.47 2.77
CA THR A 295 4.60 -6.38 3.13
C THR A 295 5.37 -5.19 3.70
N TRP A 296 5.04 -3.98 3.24
CA TRP A 296 5.46 -2.69 3.80
C TRP A 296 4.27 -2.01 4.46
N LEU A 297 4.52 -1.37 5.59
CA LEU A 297 3.54 -0.49 6.22
C LEU A 297 3.66 0.92 5.65
N VAL A 298 2.54 1.55 5.32
CA VAL A 298 2.48 2.94 4.87
C VAL A 298 1.58 3.74 5.80
N VAL A 299 2.16 4.65 6.58
CA VAL A 299 1.39 5.57 7.42
C VAL A 299 1.15 6.87 6.64
N ASN A 300 -0.06 7.03 6.18
CA ASN A 300 -0.51 8.20 5.43
C ASN A 300 -1.06 9.29 6.36
N LYS A 301 -1.28 10.48 5.81
CA LYS A 301 -1.85 11.65 6.50
C LYS A 301 -1.06 12.10 7.73
N MET A 302 0.24 11.82 7.76
CA MET A 302 1.11 12.23 8.85
C MET A 302 1.22 13.75 8.95
N THR A 303 0.98 14.28 10.13
CA THR A 303 1.11 15.71 10.47
C THR A 303 1.92 15.89 11.74
N ALA A 304 2.29 17.12 12.06
CA ALA A 304 2.96 17.42 13.33
C ALA A 304 2.07 17.16 14.57
N ALA A 305 0.75 17.09 14.38
CA ALA A 305 -0.21 16.78 15.44
C ALA A 305 -0.53 15.27 15.55
N SER A 306 0.03 14.44 14.69
CA SER A 306 -0.20 12.98 14.73
C SER A 306 0.35 12.39 16.03
N ARG A 307 -0.46 11.56 16.70
CA ARG A 307 -0.14 10.92 17.97
C ARG A 307 0.30 9.45 17.84
N LEU A 308 0.29 8.92 16.62
CA LEU A 308 0.74 7.56 16.36
C LEU A 308 2.25 7.47 16.55
N GLU A 309 2.67 6.59 17.44
CA GLU A 309 4.07 6.25 17.64
C GLU A 309 4.48 5.17 16.63
N LEU A 310 5.35 5.54 15.70
CA LEU A 310 5.75 4.66 14.60
C LEU A 310 6.54 3.44 15.07
N SER A 311 7.36 3.59 16.10
CA SER A 311 8.12 2.50 16.71
C SER A 311 7.22 1.44 17.33
N SER A 312 6.10 1.84 17.93
CA SER A 312 5.09 0.91 18.45
C SER A 312 4.45 0.12 17.32
N LEU A 313 4.08 0.77 16.21
CA LEU A 313 3.53 0.07 15.04
C LEU A 313 4.54 -0.91 14.42
N GLU A 314 5.82 -0.53 14.30
CA GLU A 314 6.88 -1.44 13.83
C GLU A 314 7.04 -2.65 14.74
N THR A 315 6.91 -2.46 16.05
CA THR A 315 6.98 -3.55 17.03
C THR A 315 5.80 -4.51 16.91
N CYS A 316 4.60 -4.00 16.62
CA CYS A 316 3.40 -4.82 16.43
C CYS A 316 3.47 -5.66 15.13
N VAL A 317 4.24 -5.22 14.12
CA VAL A 317 4.34 -5.92 12.82
C VAL A 317 5.81 -6.20 12.48
N PRO A 318 6.50 -7.06 13.25
CA PRO A 318 7.96 -7.26 13.16
C PRO A 318 8.41 -7.96 11.88
N TYR A 319 7.49 -8.52 11.10
CA TYR A 319 7.76 -9.16 9.82
C TYR A 319 7.53 -8.22 8.62
N ALA A 320 7.04 -7.01 8.83
CA ALA A 320 7.01 -6.00 7.79
C ALA A 320 8.43 -5.68 7.31
N ARG A 321 8.60 -5.49 6.02
CA ARG A 321 9.89 -5.16 5.39
C ARG A 321 10.36 -3.75 5.75
N GLY A 322 9.46 -2.90 6.18
CA GLY A 322 9.72 -1.55 6.65
C GLY A 322 8.45 -0.73 6.80
N LEU A 323 8.61 0.43 7.40
CA LEU A 323 7.57 1.41 7.59
C LEU A 323 7.91 2.67 6.79
N LEU A 324 6.95 3.14 6.01
CA LEU A 324 7.02 4.29 5.14
C LEU A 324 6.00 5.33 5.59
N THR A 325 6.30 6.59 5.44
CA THR A 325 5.37 7.67 5.84
C THR A 325 5.03 8.57 4.67
N LEU A 326 3.76 8.96 4.57
CA LEU A 326 3.29 9.95 3.62
C LEU A 326 2.68 11.14 4.39
N PRO A 327 3.26 12.34 4.27
CA PRO A 327 2.74 13.52 4.95
C PRO A 327 1.32 13.88 4.49
N GLY A 328 0.47 14.29 5.43
CA GLY A 328 -0.86 14.80 5.12
C GLY A 328 -0.77 16.09 4.30
N ASP A 329 -1.57 16.17 3.23
CA ASP A 329 -1.77 17.38 2.41
C ASP A 329 -3.19 17.37 1.86
N GLU A 330 -4.04 18.17 2.50
CA GLU A 330 -5.46 18.22 2.17
C GLU A 330 -5.71 18.74 0.75
N ALA A 331 -5.03 19.81 0.36
CA ALA A 331 -5.17 20.40 -0.97
C ALA A 331 -4.72 19.42 -2.07
N GLY A 332 -3.64 18.66 -1.82
CA GLY A 332 -3.19 17.61 -2.72
C GLY A 332 -4.20 16.47 -2.81
N ALA A 333 -4.75 16.02 -1.67
CA ALA A 333 -5.75 14.96 -1.62
C ALA A 333 -7.04 15.35 -2.36
N VAL A 334 -7.51 16.59 -2.20
CA VAL A 334 -8.65 17.14 -2.95
C VAL A 334 -8.38 17.10 -4.46
N ARG A 335 -7.19 17.53 -4.91
CA ARG A 335 -6.84 17.45 -6.34
C ARG A 335 -6.82 16.02 -6.88
N VAL A 336 -6.30 15.06 -6.12
CA VAL A 336 -6.36 13.64 -6.50
C VAL A 336 -7.81 13.20 -6.63
N ALA A 337 -8.64 13.45 -5.62
CA ALA A 337 -10.05 13.06 -5.61
C ALA A 337 -10.87 13.71 -6.73
N ALA A 338 -10.53 14.93 -7.12
CA ALA A 338 -11.19 15.68 -8.19
C ALA A 338 -10.71 15.33 -9.62
N GLY A 339 -9.78 14.38 -9.79
CA GLY A 339 -9.21 14.05 -11.09
C GLY A 339 -8.30 15.14 -11.68
N ALA A 340 -7.81 16.05 -10.84
CA ALA A 340 -6.98 17.20 -11.22
C ALA A 340 -5.55 17.08 -10.70
N PHE A 341 -5.08 15.85 -10.46
CA PHE A 341 -3.73 15.61 -9.96
C PHE A 341 -2.69 15.76 -11.08
N ASP A 342 -1.75 16.68 -10.88
CA ASP A 342 -0.54 16.79 -11.67
C ASP A 342 0.69 16.67 -10.76
N TRP A 343 1.64 15.83 -11.16
CA TRP A 343 2.91 15.67 -10.42
C TRP A 343 3.69 16.97 -10.29
N ARG A 344 3.60 17.88 -11.27
CA ARG A 344 4.30 19.17 -11.25
C ARG A 344 3.87 20.02 -10.05
N ASP A 345 2.57 19.95 -9.71
CA ASP A 345 1.94 20.71 -8.63
C ASP A 345 1.93 19.97 -7.30
N ALA A 346 2.34 18.70 -7.28
CA ALA A 346 2.39 17.92 -6.05
C ALA A 346 3.35 18.56 -5.03
N PRO A 347 2.97 18.57 -3.73
CA PRO A 347 3.82 19.10 -2.67
C PRO A 347 5.19 18.43 -2.64
N ARG A 348 6.25 19.20 -2.38
CA ARG A 348 7.62 18.65 -2.31
C ARG A 348 7.74 17.48 -1.35
N ARG A 349 7.04 17.54 -0.19
CA ARG A 349 7.00 16.47 0.79
C ARG A 349 6.40 15.18 0.24
N TRP A 350 5.38 15.25 -0.63
CA TRP A 350 4.81 14.10 -1.32
C TRP A 350 5.78 13.54 -2.36
N LYS A 351 6.40 14.42 -3.16
CA LYS A 351 7.40 14.03 -4.16
C LYS A 351 8.55 13.26 -3.54
N ARG A 352 8.99 13.68 -2.34
CA ARG A 352 10.04 13.01 -1.59
C ARG A 352 9.56 11.67 -1.02
N ALA A 353 8.43 11.64 -0.33
CA ALA A 353 7.87 10.43 0.27
C ALA A 353 7.59 9.35 -0.79
N ALA A 354 7.04 9.73 -1.95
CA ALA A 354 6.82 8.80 -3.05
C ALA A 354 8.13 8.21 -3.61
N ARG A 355 9.22 9.01 -3.70
CA ARG A 355 10.55 8.51 -4.09
C ARG A 355 11.12 7.54 -3.06
N GLU A 356 11.00 7.85 -1.78
CA GLU A 356 11.44 6.97 -0.69
C GLU A 356 10.68 5.65 -0.71
N MET A 357 9.37 5.70 -0.93
CA MET A 357 8.51 4.53 -1.09
C MET A 357 8.92 3.70 -2.32
N ALA A 358 9.01 4.32 -3.49
CA ALA A 358 9.42 3.64 -4.71
C ALA A 358 10.80 3.01 -4.58
N ALA A 359 11.78 3.72 -3.99
CA ALA A 359 13.13 3.21 -3.79
C ALA A 359 13.16 2.01 -2.83
N ALA A 360 12.35 2.02 -1.77
CA ALA A 360 12.24 0.89 -0.83
C ALA A 360 11.68 -0.36 -1.52
N LEU A 361 10.64 -0.20 -2.34
CA LEU A 361 10.04 -1.31 -3.09
C LEU A 361 11.01 -1.88 -4.12
N VAL A 362 11.61 -1.02 -4.92
CA VAL A 362 12.54 -1.40 -6.00
C VAL A 362 13.82 -2.05 -5.46
N ALA A 363 14.31 -1.62 -4.30
CA ALA A 363 15.48 -2.19 -3.64
C ALA A 363 15.31 -3.68 -3.29
N ALA A 364 14.07 -4.14 -3.08
CA ALA A 364 13.79 -5.54 -2.77
C ALA A 364 13.64 -6.43 -4.02
N TRP A 365 13.54 -5.87 -5.22
CA TRP A 365 13.27 -6.64 -6.45
C TRP A 365 14.29 -7.73 -6.78
N PRO A 366 15.61 -7.53 -6.61
CA PRO A 366 16.56 -8.60 -6.83
C PRO A 366 16.33 -9.82 -5.92
N ASP A 367 16.02 -9.58 -4.66
CA ASP A 367 15.77 -10.64 -3.67
C ASP A 367 14.45 -11.37 -3.94
N LEU A 368 13.52 -10.72 -4.61
CA LEU A 368 12.23 -11.29 -5.06
C LEU A 368 12.31 -11.95 -6.45
N GLY A 369 13.49 -11.96 -7.07
CA GLY A 369 13.67 -12.49 -8.42
C GLY A 369 12.96 -11.67 -9.52
N LEU A 370 12.54 -10.42 -9.20
CA LEU A 370 11.89 -9.52 -10.15
C LEU A 370 12.88 -8.84 -11.08
N ALA A 371 14.09 -8.57 -10.60
CA ALA A 371 15.12 -7.86 -11.35
C ALA A 371 16.49 -8.52 -11.20
N SER A 372 17.39 -8.22 -12.14
CA SER A 372 18.80 -8.59 -11.98
C SER A 372 19.43 -7.81 -10.83
N PRO A 373 20.36 -8.40 -10.08
CA PRO A 373 21.17 -7.66 -9.12
C PRO A 373 21.85 -6.48 -9.83
N SER A 374 21.74 -5.29 -9.25
CA SER A 374 22.50 -4.13 -9.76
C SER A 374 23.98 -4.41 -9.63
N PRO A 375 24.81 -4.21 -10.69
CA PRO A 375 26.25 -4.35 -10.56
C PRO A 375 26.77 -3.38 -9.49
N PRO A 376 27.77 -3.78 -8.69
CA PRO A 376 28.35 -2.91 -7.67
C PRO A 376 28.85 -1.63 -8.34
N ALA A 377 28.61 -0.48 -7.69
CA ALA A 377 28.84 0.86 -8.22
C ALA A 377 30.29 1.14 -8.74
N GLY A 378 31.23 0.22 -8.51
CA GLY A 378 32.63 0.29 -9.00
C GLY A 378 32.87 -0.33 -10.37
N GLU A 379 31.96 -1.17 -10.89
CA GLU A 379 32.20 -1.92 -12.14
C GLU A 379 31.79 -1.14 -13.40
N VAL A 380 30.79 -0.26 -13.28
CA VAL A 380 30.34 0.61 -14.38
C VAL A 380 31.44 1.60 -14.79
N ALA A 381 32.30 2.00 -13.85
CA ALA A 381 33.44 2.90 -14.15
C ALA A 381 34.58 2.21 -14.92
N ARG A 382 34.67 0.89 -14.89
CA ARG A 382 35.73 0.12 -15.61
C ARG A 382 35.33 -0.21 -17.04
N GLN A 383 34.05 -0.50 -17.31
CA GLN A 383 33.58 -0.85 -18.66
C GLN A 383 33.55 0.36 -19.63
N GLY A 384 33.47 1.58 -19.11
CA GLY A 384 33.53 2.80 -19.92
C GLY A 384 34.96 3.15 -20.43
N ARG A 385 35.99 2.58 -19.80
CA ARG A 385 37.42 2.87 -20.21
C ARG A 385 38.01 1.87 -21.19
N THR A 386 37.36 0.74 -21.43
CA THR A 386 37.87 -0.29 -22.35
C THR A 386 37.25 -0.25 -23.74
N ARG A 387 36.38 0.71 -24.05
CA ARG A 387 35.78 0.93 -25.39
C ARG A 387 36.31 2.18 -26.12
N GLY A 388 37.38 2.76 -25.65
CA GLY A 388 38.01 3.94 -26.25
C GLY A 388 39.53 3.74 -26.38
N GLY A 389 39.93 2.64 -27.02
CA GLY A 389 41.29 2.39 -27.43
C GLY A 389 41.32 1.88 -28.86
#